data_beae858f6e4a0bf9ec94d9437ca9f435
#
_entry.id   beae858f6e4a0bf9ec94d9437ca9f435
#
_cell.length_a   1.000
_cell.length_b   1.000
_cell.length_c   1.000
_cell.angle_alpha   90.00
_cell.angle_beta   90.00
_cell.angle_gamma   90.00
#
_symmetry.space_group_name_H-M   'P 1'
#
loop_
_entity.id
_entity.type
_entity.pdbx_description
1 polymer ?
#
loop_
_entity_poly.entity_id
_entity_poly.type
_entity_poly.pdbx_seq_one_letter_code
_entity_poly.pdbx_strand_id
1 'polypeptide(L)'
;LLDFKNHGKVTGEPLEAKEVKEMVHIAHEEGFAVMSHTNGVYGTRAAIAAGVDSLEHGNYMDEETLSMLADSDTVWVPTLVTVRNLLGCGRYDDEVLRPIIVQAENLVRLAFAKKVKVAPGSDAGAYMVSHGKGICQEYEAFCQILGDRPEVREWLQDGECEIRERFRRK
;
A
#
# COMPACT_ATOMS: atom_id res chain seq x y z
N LEU A 1 -11.67 -3.26 3.45
CA LEU A 1 -11.56 -1.98 4.14
C LEU A 1 -11.17 -2.18 5.59
N LEU A 2 -10.55 -1.16 6.22
CA LEU A 2 -10.33 -1.15 7.67
C LEU A 2 -11.54 -0.50 8.37
N ASP A 3 -12.06 -1.16 9.40
CA ASP A 3 -13.11 -0.61 10.25
C ASP A 3 -12.52 -0.16 11.60
N PHE A 4 -12.15 1.11 11.68
CA PHE A 4 -11.59 1.69 12.91
C PHE A 4 -12.58 1.74 14.08
N LYS A 5 -13.88 1.68 13.82
CA LYS A 5 -14.91 1.58 14.88
C LYS A 5 -15.03 0.17 15.45
N ASN A 6 -14.59 -0.83 14.68
CA ASN A 6 -14.55 -2.23 15.09
C ASN A 6 -13.10 -2.69 15.31
N HIS A 7 -12.37 -1.97 16.12
CA HIS A 7 -10.99 -2.27 16.51
C HIS A 7 -10.00 -2.46 15.34
N GLY A 8 -10.20 -1.74 14.22
CA GLY A 8 -9.32 -1.80 13.05
C GLY A 8 -9.41 -3.10 12.25
N LYS A 9 -10.45 -3.89 12.43
CA LYS A 9 -10.62 -5.15 11.69
C LYS A 9 -10.76 -4.90 10.20
N VAL A 10 -10.24 -5.82 9.41
CA VAL A 10 -10.54 -5.88 7.98
C VAL A 10 -11.98 -6.35 7.81
N THR A 11 -12.77 -5.58 7.07
CA THR A 11 -14.17 -5.85 6.79
C THR A 11 -14.42 -6.06 5.30
N GLY A 12 -15.50 -6.77 4.99
CA GLY A 12 -15.85 -7.20 3.65
C GLY A 12 -15.23 -8.56 3.31
N GLU A 13 -15.93 -9.32 2.52
CA GLU A 13 -15.40 -10.55 1.96
C GLU A 13 -14.52 -10.19 0.76
N PRO A 14 -13.27 -10.69 0.71
CA PRO A 14 -12.43 -10.51 -0.46
C PRO A 14 -13.02 -11.30 -1.64
N LEU A 15 -12.71 -10.87 -2.86
CA LEU A 15 -12.97 -11.67 -4.03
C LEU A 15 -12.19 -12.99 -3.95
N GLU A 16 -12.76 -14.03 -4.54
CA GLU A 16 -12.06 -15.31 -4.65
C GLU A 16 -10.79 -15.17 -5.51
N ALA A 17 -9.71 -15.83 -5.12
CA ALA A 17 -8.42 -15.72 -5.83
C ALA A 17 -8.52 -16.03 -7.33
N LYS A 18 -9.44 -16.95 -7.71
CA LYS A 18 -9.70 -17.29 -9.11
C LYS A 18 -10.32 -16.12 -9.86
N GLU A 19 -11.27 -15.42 -9.24
CA GLU A 19 -11.94 -14.25 -9.85
C GLU A 19 -10.94 -13.10 -10.02
N VAL A 20 -10.13 -12.83 -8.99
CA VAL A 20 -9.06 -11.81 -9.07
C VAL A 20 -8.11 -12.10 -10.22
N LYS A 21 -7.67 -13.36 -10.36
CA LYS A 21 -6.77 -13.78 -11.44
C LYS A 21 -7.41 -13.60 -12.82
N GLU A 22 -8.69 -13.95 -12.99
CA GLU A 22 -9.41 -13.78 -14.24
C GLU A 22 -9.58 -12.32 -14.61
N MET A 23 -9.94 -11.46 -13.63
CA MET A 23 -10.10 -10.01 -13.83
C MET A 23 -8.78 -9.35 -14.26
N VAL A 24 -7.68 -9.67 -13.58
CA VAL A 24 -6.35 -9.15 -13.92
C VAL A 24 -5.92 -9.62 -15.30
N HIS A 25 -6.14 -10.89 -15.63
CA HIS A 25 -5.82 -11.45 -16.95
C HIS A 25 -6.57 -10.72 -18.07
N ILE A 26 -7.89 -10.55 -17.94
CA ILE A 26 -8.70 -9.83 -18.93
C ILE A 26 -8.22 -8.37 -19.08
N ALA A 27 -7.94 -7.68 -17.97
CA ALA A 27 -7.46 -6.30 -18.03
C ALA A 27 -6.13 -6.20 -18.78
N HIS A 28 -5.19 -7.11 -18.53
CA HIS A 28 -3.89 -7.15 -19.21
C HIS A 28 -4.00 -7.47 -20.69
N GLU A 29 -4.91 -8.41 -21.09
CA GLU A 29 -5.17 -8.70 -22.51
C GLU A 29 -5.74 -7.49 -23.25
N GLU A 30 -6.54 -6.67 -22.58
CA GLU A 30 -7.08 -5.41 -23.11
C GLU A 30 -6.08 -4.23 -23.01
N GLY A 31 -4.87 -4.48 -22.49
CA GLY A 31 -3.80 -3.47 -22.37
C GLY A 31 -3.95 -2.50 -21.20
N PHE A 32 -4.74 -2.86 -20.18
CA PHE A 32 -4.91 -2.06 -18.97
C PHE A 32 -4.04 -2.59 -17.82
N ALA A 33 -3.42 -1.68 -17.08
CA ALA A 33 -2.81 -1.99 -15.79
C ALA A 33 -3.88 -2.04 -14.68
N VAL A 34 -3.63 -2.85 -13.66
CA VAL A 34 -4.57 -3.09 -12.56
C VAL A 34 -4.01 -2.58 -11.24
N MET A 35 -4.75 -1.67 -10.61
CA MET A 35 -4.51 -1.17 -9.26
C MET A 35 -5.45 -1.90 -8.28
N SER A 36 -4.90 -2.48 -7.22
CA SER A 36 -5.67 -3.29 -6.27
C SER A 36 -5.72 -2.69 -4.88
N HIS A 37 -6.90 -2.19 -4.47
CA HIS A 37 -7.17 -1.85 -3.07
C HIS A 37 -7.36 -3.13 -2.27
N THR A 38 -6.46 -3.44 -1.33
CA THR A 38 -6.54 -4.65 -0.53
C THR A 38 -5.91 -4.50 0.85
N ASN A 39 -6.39 -5.28 1.81
CA ASN A 39 -5.88 -5.37 3.18
C ASN A 39 -5.98 -6.82 3.67
N GLY A 40 -5.13 -7.18 4.61
CA GLY A 40 -5.08 -8.54 5.16
C GLY A 40 -4.32 -9.50 4.26
N VAL A 41 -3.91 -10.62 4.85
CA VAL A 41 -3.02 -11.61 4.21
C VAL A 41 -3.66 -12.24 2.97
N TYR A 42 -4.91 -12.71 3.09
CA TYR A 42 -5.56 -13.45 2.00
C TYR A 42 -5.73 -12.60 0.73
N GLY A 43 -6.36 -11.42 0.84
CA GLY A 43 -6.59 -10.56 -0.31
C GLY A 43 -5.29 -10.07 -0.96
N THR A 44 -4.30 -9.73 -0.12
CA THR A 44 -2.99 -9.27 -0.60
C THR A 44 -2.25 -10.36 -1.36
N ARG A 45 -2.23 -11.60 -0.84
CA ARG A 45 -1.61 -12.74 -1.55
C ARG A 45 -2.33 -13.07 -2.85
N ALA A 46 -3.66 -13.01 -2.86
CA ALA A 46 -4.44 -13.25 -4.07
C ALA A 46 -4.14 -12.19 -5.15
N ALA A 47 -4.03 -10.91 -4.77
CA ALA A 47 -3.69 -9.84 -5.69
C ALA A 47 -2.27 -9.99 -6.27
N ILE A 48 -1.28 -10.27 -5.42
CA ILE A 48 0.12 -10.50 -5.85
C ILE A 48 0.20 -11.70 -6.80
N ALA A 49 -0.44 -12.82 -6.42
CA ALA A 49 -0.45 -14.04 -7.23
C ALA A 49 -1.18 -13.87 -8.57
N ALA A 50 -2.14 -12.96 -8.65
CA ALA A 50 -2.82 -12.59 -9.88
C ALA A 50 -1.99 -11.68 -10.79
N GLY A 51 -0.92 -11.06 -10.25
CA GLY A 51 -0.04 -10.17 -11.01
C GLY A 51 -0.59 -8.76 -11.17
N VAL A 52 -1.26 -8.20 -10.15
CA VAL A 52 -1.65 -6.79 -10.18
C VAL A 52 -0.44 -5.88 -10.35
N ASP A 53 -0.60 -4.76 -11.03
CA ASP A 53 0.49 -3.81 -11.31
C ASP A 53 0.84 -2.97 -10.10
N SER A 54 -0.16 -2.58 -9.30
CA SER A 54 0.05 -1.96 -8.00
C SER A 54 -0.89 -2.51 -6.93
N LEU A 55 -0.39 -2.49 -5.70
CA LEU A 55 -1.09 -2.92 -4.51
C LEU A 55 -1.18 -1.75 -3.53
N GLU A 56 -2.41 -1.28 -3.32
CA GLU A 56 -2.71 -0.14 -2.47
C GLU A 56 -2.96 -0.58 -1.03
N HIS A 57 -2.43 0.17 -0.08
CA HIS A 57 -2.50 -0.05 1.37
C HIS A 57 -1.74 -1.29 1.85
N GLY A 58 -2.31 -2.49 1.72
CA GLY A 58 -1.67 -3.73 2.20
C GLY A 58 -1.57 -3.81 3.72
N ASN A 59 -2.46 -3.12 4.48
CA ASN A 59 -2.46 -3.22 5.93
C ASN A 59 -2.67 -4.67 6.38
N TYR A 60 -2.03 -5.07 7.47
CA TYR A 60 -2.04 -6.43 8.01
C TYR A 60 -1.43 -7.51 7.10
N MET A 61 -0.62 -7.11 6.15
CA MET A 61 0.28 -7.99 5.43
C MET A 61 1.25 -8.64 6.42
N ASP A 62 1.54 -9.92 6.28
CA ASP A 62 2.60 -10.58 7.05
C ASP A 62 3.94 -10.57 6.29
N GLU A 63 4.99 -11.00 6.96
CA GLU A 63 6.35 -11.01 6.38
C GLU A 63 6.49 -11.97 5.19
N GLU A 64 5.73 -13.07 5.17
CA GLU A 64 5.71 -14.01 4.05
C GLU A 64 5.07 -13.36 2.82
N THR A 65 3.96 -12.65 3.00
CA THR A 65 3.30 -11.87 1.93
C THR A 65 4.23 -10.77 1.40
N LEU A 66 4.98 -10.10 2.28
CA LEU A 66 5.98 -9.12 1.86
C LEU A 66 7.12 -9.77 1.06
N SER A 67 7.51 -11.01 1.39
CA SER A 67 8.51 -11.74 0.61
C SER A 67 7.97 -12.12 -0.78
N MET A 68 6.70 -12.55 -0.87
CA MET A 68 6.04 -12.76 -2.17
C MET A 68 6.02 -11.48 -3.00
N LEU A 69 5.79 -10.33 -2.37
CA LEU A 69 5.80 -9.03 -3.03
C LEU A 69 7.20 -8.68 -3.55
N ALA A 70 8.25 -8.98 -2.78
CA ALA A 70 9.64 -8.78 -3.20
C ALA A 70 10.03 -9.62 -4.44
N ASP A 71 9.45 -10.82 -4.57
CA ASP A 71 9.67 -11.74 -5.67
C ASP A 71 8.72 -11.47 -6.87
N SER A 72 7.86 -10.46 -6.78
CA SER A 72 6.87 -10.10 -7.80
C SER A 72 7.25 -8.82 -8.55
N ASP A 73 6.48 -8.55 -9.61
CA ASP A 73 6.56 -7.27 -10.31
C ASP A 73 5.63 -6.19 -9.73
N THR A 74 4.76 -6.54 -8.80
CA THR A 74 3.80 -5.62 -8.17
C THR A 74 4.52 -4.50 -7.42
N VAL A 75 4.08 -3.26 -7.62
CA VAL A 75 4.56 -2.11 -6.83
C VAL A 75 3.64 -1.91 -5.63
N TRP A 76 4.19 -1.81 -4.44
CA TRP A 76 3.42 -1.52 -3.23
C TRP A 76 3.30 -0.01 -2.99
N VAL A 77 2.08 0.46 -2.72
CA VAL A 77 1.75 1.85 -2.40
C VAL A 77 1.09 1.87 -1.00
N PRO A 78 1.86 2.01 0.08
CA PRO A 78 1.37 1.78 1.45
C PRO A 78 0.36 2.80 1.96
N THR A 79 0.36 4.03 1.43
CA THR A 79 -0.57 5.11 1.83
C THR A 79 -0.61 5.33 3.35
N LEU A 80 0.56 5.43 3.97
CA LEU A 80 0.75 5.51 5.43
C LEU A 80 -0.08 6.61 6.08
N VAL A 81 -0.23 7.75 5.38
CA VAL A 81 -0.93 8.93 5.89
C VAL A 81 -2.43 8.71 6.10
N THR A 82 -3.03 7.71 5.44
CA THR A 82 -4.46 7.39 5.62
C THR A 82 -4.80 6.95 7.04
N VAL A 83 -3.84 6.36 7.75
CA VAL A 83 -4.00 5.97 9.16
C VAL A 83 -3.26 6.93 10.09
N ARG A 84 -2.04 7.36 9.73
CA ARG A 84 -1.24 8.25 10.57
C ARG A 84 -1.93 9.58 10.85
N ASN A 85 -2.58 10.19 9.86
CA ASN A 85 -3.28 11.47 10.01
C ASN A 85 -4.55 11.37 10.87
N LEU A 86 -5.00 10.17 11.22
CA LEU A 86 -6.14 9.96 12.10
C LEU A 86 -5.77 10.09 13.58
N LEU A 87 -4.49 9.96 13.95
CA LEU A 87 -4.04 10.11 15.33
C LEU A 87 -4.40 11.51 15.86
N GLY A 88 -5.03 11.54 17.02
CA GLY A 88 -5.42 12.79 17.68
C GLY A 88 -6.55 13.56 16.99
N CYS A 89 -7.16 13.04 15.91
CA CYS A 89 -8.28 13.72 15.23
C CYS A 89 -9.60 13.67 16.02
N GLY A 90 -9.68 12.87 17.09
CA GLY A 90 -10.85 12.73 17.95
C GLY A 90 -12.00 11.92 17.35
N ARG A 91 -11.88 11.41 16.11
CA ARG A 91 -12.92 10.61 15.47
C ARG A 91 -12.78 9.11 15.76
N TYR A 92 -11.57 8.65 15.96
CA TYR A 92 -11.23 7.26 16.19
C TYR A 92 -10.34 7.13 17.42
N ASP A 93 -10.36 5.98 18.06
CA ASP A 93 -9.53 5.69 19.23
C ASP A 93 -8.06 5.49 18.81
N ASP A 94 -7.18 6.30 19.36
CA ASP A 94 -5.75 6.23 19.11
C ASP A 94 -5.15 4.87 19.50
N GLU A 95 -5.72 4.18 20.50
CA GLU A 95 -5.30 2.83 20.90
C GLU A 95 -5.53 1.79 19.80
N VAL A 96 -6.54 2.02 18.93
CA VAL A 96 -6.81 1.19 17.75
C VAL A 96 -5.87 1.54 16.61
N LEU A 97 -5.56 2.81 16.43
CA LEU A 97 -4.74 3.30 15.30
C LEU A 97 -3.26 2.97 15.46
N ARG A 98 -2.70 3.10 16.68
CA ARG A 98 -1.27 2.91 16.94
C ARG A 98 -0.72 1.55 16.52
N PRO A 99 -1.34 0.40 16.84
CA PRO A 99 -0.86 -0.89 16.39
C PRO A 99 -0.80 -1.04 14.86
N ILE A 100 -1.79 -0.47 14.15
CA ILE A 100 -1.85 -0.50 12.68
C ILE A 100 -0.67 0.29 12.10
N ILE A 101 -0.43 1.49 12.64
CA ILE A 101 0.67 2.36 12.22
C ILE A 101 2.02 1.67 12.48
N VAL A 102 2.23 1.13 13.67
CA VAL A 102 3.49 0.44 14.02
C VAL A 102 3.73 -0.76 13.11
N GLN A 103 2.69 -1.53 12.79
CA GLN A 103 2.81 -2.65 11.87
C GLN A 103 3.18 -2.17 10.45
N ALA A 104 2.50 -1.15 9.92
CA ALA A 104 2.80 -0.59 8.61
C ALA A 104 4.24 -0.04 8.53
N GLU A 105 4.70 0.65 9.57
CA GLU A 105 6.07 1.15 9.65
C GLU A 105 7.12 0.02 9.66
N ASN A 106 6.85 -1.07 10.37
CA ASN A 106 7.72 -2.24 10.36
C ASN A 106 7.77 -2.91 8.99
N LEU A 107 6.63 -3.02 8.30
CA LEU A 107 6.58 -3.52 6.93
C LEU A 107 7.38 -2.64 5.97
N VAL A 108 7.33 -1.32 6.12
CA VAL A 108 8.15 -0.39 5.31
C VAL A 108 9.65 -0.62 5.55
N ARG A 109 10.09 -0.82 6.81
CA ARG A 109 11.50 -1.14 7.11
C ARG A 109 11.93 -2.45 6.46
N LEU A 110 11.10 -3.47 6.53
CA LEU A 110 11.36 -4.77 5.91
C LEU A 110 11.34 -4.68 4.38
N ALA A 111 10.40 -3.92 3.80
CA ALA A 111 10.31 -3.70 2.36
C ALA A 111 11.57 -3.04 1.81
N PHE A 112 12.08 -2.01 2.51
CA PHE A 112 13.33 -1.37 2.15
C PHE A 112 14.52 -2.35 2.20
N ALA A 113 14.61 -3.15 3.27
CA ALA A 113 15.67 -4.15 3.43
C ALA A 113 15.61 -5.26 2.37
N LYS A 114 14.40 -5.68 1.98
CA LYS A 114 14.16 -6.71 0.96
C LYS A 114 14.14 -6.16 -0.48
N LYS A 115 14.29 -4.85 -0.66
CA LYS A 115 14.22 -4.17 -1.98
C LYS A 115 12.89 -4.40 -2.70
N VAL A 116 11.80 -4.44 -1.96
CA VAL A 116 10.44 -4.45 -2.54
C VAL A 116 10.26 -3.17 -3.36
N LYS A 117 9.60 -3.25 -4.51
CA LYS A 117 9.21 -2.07 -5.29
C LYS A 117 8.14 -1.30 -4.52
N VAL A 118 8.45 -0.08 -4.08
CA VAL A 118 7.52 0.76 -3.31
C VAL A 118 7.44 2.15 -3.92
N ALA A 119 6.23 2.64 -4.13
CA ALA A 119 5.98 4.01 -4.57
C ALA A 119 5.26 4.81 -3.48
N PRO A 120 5.55 6.11 -3.33
CA PRO A 120 4.77 6.97 -2.46
C PRO A 120 3.39 7.23 -3.07
N GLY A 121 2.34 7.14 -2.26
CA GLY A 121 0.97 7.47 -2.63
C GLY A 121 0.18 7.86 -1.39
N SER A 122 -0.64 8.89 -1.49
CA SER A 122 -1.29 9.46 -0.30
C SER A 122 -2.76 9.10 -0.14
N ASP A 123 -3.40 8.54 -1.17
CA ASP A 123 -4.86 8.36 -1.19
C ASP A 123 -5.60 9.66 -0.85
N ALA A 124 -5.18 10.78 -1.51
CA ALA A 124 -5.74 12.10 -1.28
C ALA A 124 -7.23 12.14 -1.58
N GLY A 125 -8.01 12.66 -0.62
CA GLY A 125 -9.46 12.60 -0.59
C GLY A 125 -9.96 11.70 0.54
N ALA A 126 -9.14 10.79 1.06
CA ALA A 126 -9.42 10.10 2.31
C ALA A 126 -9.53 11.10 3.46
N TYR A 127 -10.26 10.72 4.53
CA TYR A 127 -10.45 11.60 5.68
C TYR A 127 -9.11 12.01 6.30
N MET A 128 -8.89 13.30 6.50
CA MET A 128 -7.63 13.93 6.96
C MET A 128 -6.46 13.86 5.98
N VAL A 129 -6.69 13.48 4.71
CA VAL A 129 -5.65 13.48 3.66
C VAL A 129 -6.00 14.49 2.57
N SER A 130 -5.35 15.66 2.62
CA SER A 130 -5.60 16.74 1.67
C SER A 130 -4.89 16.54 0.33
N HIS A 131 -5.54 16.92 -0.76
CA HIS A 131 -4.88 16.98 -2.06
C HIS A 131 -3.64 17.91 -2.01
N GLY A 132 -2.57 17.50 -2.66
CA GLY A 132 -1.29 18.21 -2.66
C GLY A 132 -0.48 17.95 -1.38
N LYS A 133 -0.98 18.31 -0.21
CA LYS A 133 -0.27 18.15 1.07
C LYS A 133 -0.08 16.69 1.45
N GLY A 134 -1.04 15.82 1.14
CA GLY A 134 -1.00 14.39 1.50
C GLY A 134 0.26 13.69 1.00
N ILE A 135 0.69 13.96 -0.24
CA ILE A 135 1.89 13.31 -0.77
C ILE A 135 3.19 13.79 -0.08
N CYS A 136 3.25 15.05 0.33
CA CYS A 136 4.39 15.55 1.12
C CYS A 136 4.44 14.85 2.48
N GLN A 137 3.28 14.70 3.13
CA GLN A 137 3.18 13.99 4.42
C GLN A 137 3.53 12.49 4.29
N GLU A 138 3.16 11.86 3.16
CA GLU A 138 3.55 10.48 2.87
C GLU A 138 5.07 10.35 2.76
N TYR A 139 5.72 11.23 2.00
CA TYR A 139 7.17 11.27 1.91
C TYR A 139 7.83 11.53 3.27
N GLU A 140 7.32 12.48 4.05
CA GLU A 140 7.76 12.75 5.41
C GLU A 140 7.65 11.51 6.31
N ALA A 141 6.58 10.71 6.15
CA ALA A 141 6.40 9.46 6.89
C ALA A 141 7.51 8.46 6.55
N PHE A 142 7.85 8.27 5.28
CA PHE A 142 8.99 7.42 4.88
C PHE A 142 10.31 7.93 5.48
N CYS A 143 10.56 9.23 5.44
CA CYS A 143 11.76 9.83 6.04
C CYS A 143 11.82 9.63 7.57
N GLN A 144 10.70 9.68 8.26
CA GLN A 144 10.63 9.39 9.70
C GLN A 144 10.93 7.92 10.02
N ILE A 145 10.50 7.00 9.16
CA ILE A 145 10.67 5.55 9.34
C ILE A 145 12.11 5.11 9.02
N LEU A 146 12.67 5.61 7.91
CA LEU A 146 13.91 5.10 7.32
C LEU A 146 15.10 6.09 7.41
N GLY A 147 14.84 7.34 7.77
CA GLY A 147 15.78 8.45 7.68
C GLY A 147 15.73 9.15 6.31
N ASP A 148 15.96 10.46 6.31
CA ASP A 148 16.08 11.24 5.06
C ASP A 148 17.49 11.08 4.46
N ARG A 149 17.67 10.12 3.57
CA ARG A 149 18.94 9.75 2.96
C ARG A 149 18.76 9.40 1.48
N PRO A 150 19.84 9.55 0.67
CA PRO A 150 19.75 9.37 -0.78
C PRO A 150 19.15 8.03 -1.22
N GLU A 151 19.53 6.92 -0.55
CA GLU A 151 19.10 5.57 -0.91
C GLU A 151 17.56 5.40 -0.74
N VAL A 152 16.95 6.10 0.23
CA VAL A 152 15.49 6.08 0.43
C VAL A 152 14.81 6.88 -0.68
N ARG A 153 15.38 8.02 -1.07
CA ARG A 153 14.84 8.85 -2.16
C ARG A 153 14.90 8.11 -3.49
N GLU A 154 16.02 7.49 -3.81
CA GLU A 154 16.20 6.70 -5.02
C GLU A 154 15.19 5.54 -5.06
N TRP A 155 15.06 4.79 -3.97
CA TRP A 155 14.11 3.69 -3.86
C TRP A 155 12.67 4.09 -4.12
N LEU A 156 12.21 5.21 -3.55
CA LEU A 156 10.86 5.74 -3.76
C LEU A 156 10.69 6.30 -5.18
N GLN A 157 11.71 6.92 -5.74
CA GLN A 157 11.71 7.45 -7.09
C GLN A 157 11.63 6.32 -8.13
N ASP A 158 12.35 5.22 -7.91
CA ASP A 158 12.28 4.03 -8.77
C ASP A 158 10.86 3.47 -8.79
N GLY A 159 10.22 3.34 -7.63
CA GLY A 159 8.82 2.89 -7.54
C GLY A 159 7.84 3.86 -8.22
N GLU A 160 8.03 5.17 -8.07
CA GLU A 160 7.22 6.18 -8.77
C GLU A 160 7.38 6.05 -10.29
N CYS A 161 8.58 5.85 -10.79
CA CYS A 161 8.85 5.63 -12.22
C CYS A 161 8.13 4.38 -12.73
N GLU A 162 8.19 3.27 -11.98
CA GLU A 162 7.47 2.03 -12.30
C GLU A 162 5.97 2.26 -12.43
N ILE A 163 5.34 2.96 -11.46
CA ILE A 163 3.90 3.30 -11.52
C ILE A 163 3.60 4.15 -12.75
N ARG A 164 4.39 5.18 -13.02
CA ARG A 164 4.19 6.06 -14.19
C ARG A 164 4.25 5.30 -15.50
N GLU A 165 5.18 4.36 -15.65
CA GLU A 165 5.32 3.57 -16.87
C GLU A 165 4.15 2.62 -17.08
N ARG A 166 3.71 1.93 -16.02
CA ARG A 166 2.63 0.94 -16.09
C ARG A 166 1.27 1.55 -16.36
N PHE A 167 0.97 2.67 -15.69
CA PHE A 167 -0.33 3.35 -15.81
C PHE A 167 -0.35 4.44 -16.89
N ARG A 168 0.69 4.53 -17.71
CA ARG A 168 0.73 5.46 -18.83
C ARG A 168 -0.12 4.90 -19.97
N ARG A 169 -1.14 5.66 -20.38
CA ARG A 169 -1.87 5.33 -21.61
C ARG A 169 -0.90 5.29 -22.78
N LYS A 170 -0.86 4.16 -23.46
CA LYS A 170 -0.19 4.00 -24.76
C LYS A 170 -1.03 4.60 -25.87
#